data_9306b3347d7397252fccf1b364b1f40b
#
_entry.id   9306b3347d7397252fccf1b364b1f40b
#
_cell.length_a   1.000
_cell.length_b   1.000
_cell.length_c   1.000
_cell.angle_alpha   90.00
_cell.angle_beta   90.00
_cell.angle_gamma   90.00
#
_symmetry.space_group_name_H-M   'P 1'
#
loop_
_entity.id
_entity.type
_entity.pdbx_description
1 polymer ?
#
loop_
_entity_poly.entity_id
_entity_poly.type
_entity_poly.pdbx_seq_one_letter_code
_entity_poly.pdbx_strand_id
1 'polypeptide(L)'
;MNHIKLLVVLLLVVGCKKSALPINQENVENDKAQTTSIIATKATYYDSLFTRYGDGWTGGDGAISYRLPDGRDIWLFGDSYLGTVRENRTRKPQGFINNTLVITTQSPYQLSTLYKGTKLFPEAYIQPINDDLFYWPASCVASPDQTKLYVFMLRVKSTGTGGAFGFEIMGTDIATLSLPDLTVTDINRFYIGGKINWSSCILEDGNFFYIYGAEKGAINKYMHIARVNKINPLTTLRYWNGSNWVKDST
;
A
#
# COMPACT_ATOMS: atom_id res chain seq x y z
N MET A 1 8.35 2.40 64.29
CA MET A 1 6.94 2.66 63.91
C MET A 1 6.91 3.14 62.48
N ASN A 2 6.68 2.19 61.59
CA ASN A 2 6.71 2.46 60.14
C ASN A 2 5.27 2.73 59.65
N HIS A 3 5.00 3.92 59.17
CA HIS A 3 3.73 4.28 58.55
C HIS A 3 3.76 3.92 57.06
N ILE A 4 3.05 2.85 56.66
CA ILE A 4 2.77 2.49 55.31
C ILE A 4 1.67 3.43 54.80
N LYS A 5 1.99 4.31 53.83
CA LYS A 5 1.00 5.11 53.13
C LYS A 5 0.40 4.26 52.00
N LEU A 6 -0.86 3.91 52.17
CA LEU A 6 -1.67 3.24 51.15
C LEU A 6 -2.06 4.25 50.07
N LEU A 7 -1.53 4.07 48.86
CA LEU A 7 -1.88 4.89 47.69
C LEU A 7 -3.10 4.24 47.02
N VAL A 8 -4.26 4.86 47.18
CA VAL A 8 -5.48 4.45 46.47
C VAL A 8 -5.46 5.08 45.09
N VAL A 9 -5.28 4.26 44.06
CA VAL A 9 -5.41 4.68 42.66
C VAL A 9 -6.87 4.60 42.26
N LEU A 10 -7.50 5.75 42.11
CA LEU A 10 -8.88 5.88 41.63
C LEU A 10 -8.88 5.79 40.08
N LEU A 11 -9.32 4.67 39.54
CA LEU A 11 -9.55 4.49 38.11
C LEU A 11 -10.84 5.22 37.73
N LEU A 12 -10.70 6.38 37.10
CA LEU A 12 -11.80 7.08 36.43
C LEU A 12 -12.12 6.37 35.11
N VAL A 13 -13.19 5.61 35.09
CA VAL A 13 -13.79 5.09 33.87
C VAL A 13 -14.54 6.22 33.18
N VAL A 14 -13.93 6.86 32.21
CA VAL A 14 -14.60 7.84 31.35
C VAL A 14 -15.45 7.09 30.34
N GLY A 15 -16.73 6.98 30.63
CA GLY A 15 -17.71 6.45 29.69
C GLY A 15 -17.88 7.39 28.49
N CYS A 16 -17.47 6.98 27.30
CA CYS A 16 -17.80 7.69 26.06
C CYS A 16 -19.32 7.69 25.84
N LYS A 17 -19.99 8.79 26.09
CA LYS A 17 -21.34 9.03 25.60
C LYS A 17 -21.27 9.25 24.10
N LYS A 18 -21.77 8.28 23.31
CA LYS A 18 -22.08 8.49 21.89
C LYS A 18 -23.21 9.53 21.82
N SER A 19 -22.90 10.74 21.36
CA SER A 19 -23.91 11.68 20.90
C SER A 19 -24.45 11.19 19.55
N ALA A 20 -25.61 10.58 19.56
CA ALA A 20 -26.32 10.28 18.33
C ALA A 20 -26.83 11.60 17.74
N LEU A 21 -26.38 11.94 16.54
CA LEU A 21 -26.99 12.99 15.74
C LEU A 21 -28.43 12.56 15.39
N PRO A 22 -29.42 13.45 15.41
CA PRO A 22 -30.78 13.09 15.02
C PRO A 22 -30.79 12.73 13.54
N ILE A 23 -31.06 11.45 13.23
CA ILE A 23 -31.36 10.99 11.90
C ILE A 23 -32.82 11.38 11.61
N ASN A 24 -33.03 12.31 10.67
CA ASN A 24 -34.35 12.54 10.12
C ASN A 24 -34.88 11.22 9.54
N GLN A 25 -35.92 10.68 10.13
CA GLN A 25 -36.64 9.56 9.56
C GLN A 25 -37.47 10.08 8.38
N GLU A 26 -36.87 10.16 7.21
CA GLU A 26 -37.64 10.14 5.96
C GLU A 26 -37.87 8.67 5.61
N ASN A 27 -39.15 8.40 5.27
CA ASN A 27 -39.74 7.13 4.97
C ASN A 27 -38.86 6.21 4.14
N VAL A 28 -38.21 5.22 4.77
CA VAL A 28 -37.59 4.11 4.08
C VAL A 28 -38.73 3.14 3.75
N GLU A 29 -39.22 3.15 2.52
CA GLU A 29 -39.98 2.06 1.98
C GLU A 29 -39.26 0.74 2.20
N ASN A 30 -39.98 -0.26 2.67
CA ASN A 30 -39.49 -1.61 2.97
C ASN A 30 -38.94 -2.30 1.70
N ASP A 31 -37.77 -1.90 1.23
CA ASP A 31 -36.97 -2.79 0.42
C ASP A 31 -36.44 -3.89 1.37
N LYS A 32 -37.08 -5.05 1.27
CA LYS A 32 -36.54 -6.27 1.88
C LYS A 32 -35.16 -6.48 1.30
N ALA A 33 -34.14 -5.95 1.99
CA ALA A 33 -32.76 -6.22 1.68
C ALA A 33 -32.59 -7.75 1.68
N GLN A 34 -32.47 -8.31 0.50
CA GLN A 34 -32.13 -9.70 0.32
C GLN A 34 -30.76 -9.90 0.96
N THR A 35 -30.73 -10.40 2.19
CA THR A 35 -29.50 -10.74 2.89
C THR A 35 -28.86 -11.89 2.13
N THR A 36 -28.09 -11.57 1.11
CA THR A 36 -27.13 -12.51 0.53
C THR A 36 -26.11 -12.82 1.58
N SER A 37 -26.14 -14.04 2.12
CA SER A 37 -25.09 -14.49 3.04
C SER A 37 -23.75 -14.44 2.33
N ILE A 38 -22.83 -13.62 2.83
CA ILE A 38 -21.46 -13.60 2.34
C ILE A 38 -20.79 -14.87 2.85
N ILE A 39 -20.46 -15.79 1.93
CA ILE A 39 -19.73 -17.01 2.25
C ILE A 39 -18.24 -16.72 2.02
N ALA A 40 -17.47 -16.72 3.09
CA ALA A 40 -16.01 -16.68 3.00
C ALA A 40 -15.46 -18.10 2.78
N THR A 41 -14.69 -18.30 1.73
CA THR A 41 -14.02 -19.57 1.45
C THR A 41 -12.51 -19.39 1.49
N LYS A 42 -11.81 -20.45 1.90
CA LYS A 42 -10.34 -20.46 1.92
C LYS A 42 -9.81 -20.42 0.49
N ALA A 43 -8.93 -19.46 0.17
CA ALA A 43 -8.29 -19.33 -1.13
C ALA A 43 -7.03 -20.21 -1.19
N THR A 44 -7.20 -21.53 -1.21
CA THR A 44 -6.11 -22.52 -1.14
C THR A 44 -5.09 -22.35 -2.26
N TYR A 45 -5.50 -21.80 -3.38
CA TYR A 45 -4.61 -21.47 -4.49
C TYR A 45 -3.52 -20.50 -4.07
N TYR A 46 -3.89 -19.34 -3.50
CA TYR A 46 -2.92 -18.35 -3.03
C TYR A 46 -2.10 -18.87 -1.85
N ASP A 47 -2.71 -19.64 -0.95
CA ASP A 47 -1.98 -20.29 0.13
C ASP A 47 -0.84 -21.16 -0.40
N SER A 48 -1.08 -21.91 -1.49
CA SER A 48 -0.06 -22.78 -2.11
C SER A 48 1.04 -21.97 -2.81
N LEU A 49 0.68 -20.87 -3.49
CA LEU A 49 1.65 -20.00 -4.16
C LEU A 49 2.64 -19.35 -3.20
N PHE A 50 2.12 -18.82 -2.10
CA PHE A 50 2.95 -18.09 -1.13
C PHE A 50 3.54 -18.97 -0.02
N THR A 51 3.02 -20.17 0.18
CA THR A 51 3.64 -21.21 1.02
C THR A 51 4.60 -22.04 0.15
N ARG A 52 5.71 -21.45 -0.25
CA ARG A 52 6.64 -22.04 -1.21
C ARG A 52 7.98 -22.40 -0.58
N TYR A 53 8.68 -23.29 -1.28
CA TYR A 53 10.09 -23.62 -1.07
C TYR A 53 10.91 -23.09 -2.26
N GLY A 54 12.21 -22.96 -2.08
CA GLY A 54 13.12 -22.51 -3.14
C GLY A 54 13.45 -21.04 -3.06
N ASP A 55 14.05 -20.52 -4.15
CA ASP A 55 14.64 -19.20 -4.21
C ASP A 55 13.63 -18.07 -4.53
N GLY A 56 14.00 -16.86 -4.22
CA GLY A 56 13.28 -15.61 -4.54
C GLY A 56 12.66 -14.97 -3.32
N TRP A 57 11.49 -14.38 -3.46
CA TRP A 57 10.76 -13.79 -2.35
C TRP A 57 10.33 -14.85 -1.34
N THR A 58 10.62 -14.59 -0.07
CA THR A 58 10.34 -15.52 1.04
C THR A 58 9.50 -14.91 2.15
N GLY A 59 9.20 -13.64 2.07
CA GLY A 59 8.35 -12.91 3.01
C GLY A 59 8.54 -11.41 2.85
N GLY A 60 7.50 -10.65 3.15
CA GLY A 60 7.51 -9.19 3.07
C GLY A 60 6.18 -8.63 3.55
N ASP A 61 6.10 -7.31 3.62
CA ASP A 61 4.88 -6.60 3.96
C ASP A 61 4.25 -5.89 2.74
N GLY A 62 3.11 -5.26 2.95
CA GLY A 62 2.36 -4.55 1.90
C GLY A 62 1.39 -5.46 1.15
N ALA A 63 1.84 -6.44 0.42
CA ALA A 63 1.04 -7.44 -0.32
C ALA A 63 -0.10 -6.83 -1.17
N ILE A 64 0.20 -5.76 -1.92
CA ILE A 64 -0.78 -5.07 -2.75
C ILE A 64 -0.89 -5.78 -4.10
N SER A 65 -2.04 -6.34 -4.39
CA SER A 65 -2.27 -7.09 -5.64
C SER A 65 -2.93 -6.23 -6.71
N TYR A 66 -2.59 -6.54 -7.97
CA TYR A 66 -3.22 -5.94 -9.14
C TYR A 66 -3.26 -6.95 -10.29
N ARG A 67 -4.42 -7.04 -10.96
CA ARG A 67 -4.58 -7.87 -12.17
C ARG A 67 -4.13 -7.07 -13.37
N LEU A 68 -3.08 -7.56 -14.05
CA LEU A 68 -2.61 -6.97 -15.30
C LEU A 68 -3.58 -7.25 -16.46
N PRO A 69 -3.58 -6.40 -17.50
CA PRO A 69 -4.41 -6.59 -18.69
C PRO A 69 -4.16 -7.93 -19.41
N ASP A 70 -2.96 -8.47 -19.31
CA ASP A 70 -2.56 -9.76 -19.90
C ASP A 70 -2.96 -10.99 -19.06
N GLY A 71 -3.65 -10.77 -17.95
CA GLY A 71 -4.16 -11.82 -17.07
C GLY A 71 -3.19 -12.32 -16.00
N ARG A 72 -1.97 -11.79 -15.93
CA ARG A 72 -1.06 -12.04 -14.80
C ARG A 72 -1.53 -11.24 -13.57
N ASP A 73 -1.27 -11.77 -12.39
CA ASP A 73 -1.37 -10.98 -11.15
C ASP A 73 0.02 -10.51 -10.74
N ILE A 74 0.11 -9.26 -10.34
CA ILE A 74 1.28 -8.73 -9.65
C ILE A 74 0.98 -8.47 -8.19
N TRP A 75 2.02 -8.60 -7.39
CA TRP A 75 2.00 -8.32 -5.96
C TRP A 75 3.16 -7.40 -5.63
N LEU A 76 2.83 -6.20 -5.20
CA LEU A 76 3.81 -5.21 -4.74
C LEU A 76 4.05 -5.46 -3.25
N PHE A 77 5.30 -5.75 -2.91
CA PHE A 77 5.74 -5.87 -1.52
C PHE A 77 6.66 -4.71 -1.17
N GLY A 78 6.52 -4.21 0.06
CA GLY A 78 7.46 -3.32 0.70
C GLY A 78 8.72 -4.06 1.15
N ASP A 79 9.10 -3.89 2.38
CA ASP A 79 10.24 -4.58 2.97
C ASP A 79 10.15 -6.09 2.74
N SER A 80 11.13 -6.64 2.06
CA SER A 80 11.09 -7.99 1.53
C SER A 80 12.35 -8.77 1.83
N TYR A 81 12.18 -10.00 2.29
CA TYR A 81 13.26 -10.98 2.41
C TYR A 81 13.36 -11.80 1.13
N LEU A 82 14.55 -11.80 0.53
CA LEU A 82 14.91 -12.69 -0.54
C LEU A 82 15.77 -13.83 -0.01
N GLY A 83 15.65 -15.00 -0.61
CA GLY A 83 16.44 -16.13 -0.19
C GLY A 83 15.88 -17.47 -0.61
N THR A 84 16.19 -18.49 0.17
CA THR A 84 15.72 -19.84 -0.02
C THR A 84 14.95 -20.30 1.21
N VAL A 85 13.75 -20.85 1.01
CA VAL A 85 13.01 -21.55 2.06
C VAL A 85 13.34 -23.04 1.93
N ARG A 86 13.81 -23.65 3.01
CA ARG A 86 14.14 -25.08 3.09
C ARG A 86 12.88 -25.90 3.40
N GLU A 87 12.93 -27.20 3.19
CA GLU A 87 11.83 -28.12 3.48
C GLU A 87 11.36 -28.07 4.95
N ASN A 88 12.28 -27.87 5.86
CA ASN A 88 11.97 -27.69 7.30
C ASN A 88 11.42 -26.28 7.63
N ARG A 89 11.07 -25.49 6.61
CA ARG A 89 10.56 -24.12 6.69
C ARG A 89 11.49 -23.08 7.28
N THR A 90 12.77 -23.40 7.49
CA THR A 90 13.76 -22.40 7.85
C THR A 90 14.13 -21.56 6.64
N ARG A 91 14.37 -20.28 6.85
CA ARG A 91 14.80 -19.35 5.79
C ARG A 91 16.32 -19.26 5.79
N LYS A 92 16.92 -19.34 4.60
CA LYS A 92 18.28 -18.93 4.34
C LYS A 92 18.25 -17.57 3.64
N PRO A 93 18.41 -16.45 4.37
CA PRO A 93 18.33 -15.13 3.77
C PRO A 93 19.49 -14.92 2.80
N GLN A 94 19.22 -14.24 1.69
CA GLN A 94 20.21 -13.74 0.73
C GLN A 94 20.27 -12.22 0.77
N GLY A 95 19.14 -11.56 1.08
CA GLY A 95 19.08 -10.12 1.22
C GLY A 95 17.74 -9.67 1.81
N PHE A 96 17.77 -8.41 2.24
CA PHE A 96 16.60 -7.65 2.66
C PHE A 96 16.56 -6.38 1.81
N ILE A 97 15.47 -6.12 1.12
CA ILE A 97 15.29 -5.00 0.20
C ILE A 97 13.95 -4.32 0.41
N ASN A 98 13.86 -3.04 0.07
CA ASN A 98 12.70 -2.22 0.44
C ASN A 98 11.49 -2.38 -0.48
N ASN A 99 11.65 -3.01 -1.65
CA ASN A 99 10.52 -3.41 -2.48
C ASN A 99 10.86 -4.51 -3.47
N THR A 100 9.86 -5.33 -3.75
CA THR A 100 9.88 -6.33 -4.81
C THR A 100 8.56 -6.33 -5.56
N LEU A 101 8.60 -6.82 -6.79
CA LEU A 101 7.44 -7.18 -7.56
C LEU A 101 7.39 -8.71 -7.68
N VAL A 102 6.32 -9.31 -7.23
CA VAL A 102 6.07 -10.73 -7.43
C VAL A 102 4.99 -10.89 -8.48
N ILE A 103 5.25 -11.75 -9.47
CA ILE A 103 4.33 -12.04 -10.57
C ILE A 103 3.80 -13.45 -10.36
N THR A 104 2.49 -13.61 -10.48
CA THR A 104 1.86 -14.92 -10.50
C THR A 104 1.09 -15.13 -11.79
N THR A 105 1.23 -16.33 -12.37
CA THR A 105 0.47 -16.77 -13.54
C THR A 105 -0.50 -17.86 -13.15
N GLN A 106 -1.62 -18.00 -13.87
CA GLN A 106 -2.66 -18.97 -13.52
C GLN A 106 -2.55 -20.28 -14.27
N SER A 107 -1.86 -20.31 -15.42
CA SER A 107 -1.71 -21.53 -16.22
C SER A 107 -0.42 -21.48 -17.05
N PRO A 108 0.63 -22.18 -16.66
CA PRO A 108 0.80 -22.88 -15.39
C PRO A 108 0.90 -21.93 -14.20
N TYR A 109 0.61 -22.41 -13.01
CA TYR A 109 0.75 -21.63 -11.78
C TYR A 109 2.24 -21.47 -11.45
N GLN A 110 2.72 -20.25 -11.64
CA GLN A 110 4.12 -19.91 -11.38
C GLN A 110 4.19 -18.61 -10.58
N LEU A 111 5.20 -18.54 -9.74
CA LEU A 111 5.57 -17.32 -9.03
C LEU A 111 6.99 -16.95 -9.40
N SER A 112 7.17 -15.73 -9.88
CA SER A 112 8.47 -15.14 -10.14
C SER A 112 8.67 -13.86 -9.32
N THR A 113 9.91 -13.57 -8.97
CA THR A 113 10.27 -12.41 -8.16
C THR A 113 11.12 -11.46 -8.99
N LEU A 114 10.70 -10.21 -9.12
CA LEU A 114 11.47 -9.16 -9.76
C LEU A 114 12.19 -8.31 -8.69
N TYR A 115 13.49 -8.20 -8.84
CA TYR A 115 14.38 -7.35 -8.06
C TYR A 115 15.57 -6.96 -8.93
N LYS A 116 16.34 -5.94 -8.55
CA LYS A 116 17.58 -5.55 -9.22
C LYS A 116 18.79 -6.19 -8.54
N GLY A 117 19.97 -5.95 -9.11
CA GLY A 117 21.21 -6.53 -8.63
C GLY A 117 21.36 -8.01 -8.98
N THR A 118 22.03 -8.74 -8.11
CA THR A 118 22.30 -10.17 -8.27
C THR A 118 21.72 -10.98 -7.12
N LYS A 119 21.70 -12.30 -7.25
CA LYS A 119 21.27 -13.20 -6.17
C LYS A 119 22.06 -13.00 -4.88
N LEU A 120 23.35 -12.63 -4.97
CA LEU A 120 24.22 -12.40 -3.80
C LEU A 120 24.08 -10.99 -3.25
N PHE A 121 23.75 -10.03 -4.11
CA PHE A 121 23.59 -8.62 -3.77
C PHE A 121 22.28 -8.11 -4.38
N PRO A 122 21.13 -8.52 -3.83
CA PRO A 122 19.85 -8.08 -4.36
C PRO A 122 19.57 -6.63 -3.98
N GLU A 123 18.93 -5.93 -4.88
CA GLU A 123 18.52 -4.53 -4.74
C GLU A 123 17.03 -4.38 -4.97
N ALA A 124 16.45 -3.32 -4.41
CA ALA A 124 15.04 -2.98 -4.62
C ALA A 124 14.70 -2.89 -6.11
N TYR A 125 13.54 -3.39 -6.51
CA TYR A 125 13.14 -3.38 -7.92
C TYR A 125 12.92 -1.97 -8.46
N ILE A 126 12.25 -1.12 -7.67
CA ILE A 126 12.04 0.30 -7.98
C ILE A 126 12.93 1.10 -7.03
N GLN A 127 13.94 1.74 -7.58
CA GLN A 127 14.94 2.51 -6.83
C GLN A 127 14.66 4.00 -6.99
N PRO A 128 14.78 4.81 -5.91
CA PRO A 128 14.67 6.26 -6.02
C PRO A 128 15.84 6.85 -6.80
N ILE A 129 15.64 8.05 -7.32
CA ILE A 129 16.70 8.80 -8.03
C ILE A 129 17.81 9.23 -7.06
N ASN A 130 17.48 9.33 -5.77
CA ASN A 130 18.39 9.80 -4.72
C ASN A 130 18.73 8.65 -3.76
N ASP A 131 20.00 8.37 -3.56
CA ASP A 131 20.53 7.25 -2.77
C ASP A 131 20.23 7.34 -1.26
N ASP A 132 19.91 8.52 -0.75
CA ASP A 132 19.53 8.71 0.67
C ASP A 132 18.09 8.24 0.99
N LEU A 133 17.37 7.78 -0.02
CA LEU A 133 15.97 7.42 0.08
C LEU A 133 15.75 5.97 -0.33
N PHE A 134 14.59 5.45 0.08
CA PHE A 134 14.08 4.18 -0.43
C PHE A 134 12.58 4.28 -0.68
N TYR A 135 12.02 3.29 -1.36
CA TYR A 135 10.61 3.26 -1.73
C TYR A 135 9.88 2.09 -1.09
N TRP A 136 8.68 2.39 -0.58
CA TRP A 136 7.65 1.38 -0.33
C TRP A 136 6.49 1.57 -1.31
N PRO A 137 6.05 0.52 -2.00
CA PRO A 137 4.89 0.61 -2.88
C PRO A 137 3.62 0.82 -2.05
N ALA A 138 2.71 1.61 -2.59
CA ALA A 138 1.44 1.91 -1.95
C ALA A 138 0.25 1.39 -2.74
N SER A 139 0.18 1.65 -4.05
CA SER A 139 -0.90 1.22 -4.92
C SER A 139 -0.47 1.31 -6.38
N CYS A 140 -1.21 0.72 -7.31
CA CYS A 140 -0.93 0.84 -8.74
C CYS A 140 -2.21 0.83 -9.58
N VAL A 141 -2.09 1.32 -10.82
CA VAL A 141 -3.16 1.32 -11.82
C VAL A 141 -2.56 1.31 -13.22
N ALA A 142 -3.17 0.58 -14.15
CA ALA A 142 -2.76 0.62 -15.55
C ALA A 142 -3.25 1.89 -16.26
N SER A 143 -2.51 2.33 -17.28
CA SER A 143 -2.99 3.37 -18.20
C SER A 143 -4.19 2.88 -19.00
N PRO A 144 -5.09 3.78 -19.47
CA PRO A 144 -6.25 3.39 -20.26
C PRO A 144 -5.93 2.62 -21.54
N ASP A 145 -4.79 2.90 -22.15
CA ASP A 145 -4.26 2.21 -23.35
C ASP A 145 -3.55 0.89 -23.02
N GLN A 146 -3.45 0.55 -21.72
CA GLN A 146 -2.84 -0.67 -21.22
C GLN A 146 -1.35 -0.85 -21.60
N THR A 147 -0.66 0.22 -21.92
CA THR A 147 0.78 0.20 -22.26
C THR A 147 1.68 0.49 -21.07
N LYS A 148 1.12 1.01 -19.98
CA LYS A 148 1.86 1.42 -18.79
C LYS A 148 1.17 0.97 -17.52
N LEU A 149 1.97 0.73 -16.48
CA LEU A 149 1.53 0.58 -15.11
C LEU A 149 2.12 1.72 -14.29
N TYR A 150 1.28 2.50 -13.64
CA TYR A 150 1.69 3.53 -12.71
C TYR A 150 1.71 2.94 -11.30
N VAL A 151 2.88 2.89 -10.70
CA VAL A 151 3.06 2.40 -9.32
C VAL A 151 3.37 3.59 -8.42
N PHE A 152 2.52 3.83 -7.46
CA PHE A 152 2.70 4.90 -6.49
C PHE A 152 3.60 4.41 -5.37
N MET A 153 4.67 5.16 -5.13
CA MET A 153 5.73 4.81 -4.21
C MET A 153 5.81 5.83 -3.08
N LEU A 154 5.66 5.37 -1.85
CA LEU A 154 6.00 6.21 -0.69
C LEU A 154 7.51 6.41 -0.66
N ARG A 155 7.92 7.66 -0.71
CA ARG A 155 9.33 8.05 -0.61
C ARG A 155 9.72 8.13 0.86
N VAL A 156 10.64 7.30 1.27
CA VAL A 156 11.01 7.09 2.67
C VAL A 156 12.47 7.45 2.89
N LYS A 157 12.74 8.09 4.03
CA LYS A 157 14.09 8.41 4.50
C LYS A 157 14.34 7.70 5.83
N SER A 158 15.50 7.07 5.96
CA SER A 158 15.95 6.58 7.27
C SER A 158 16.36 7.75 8.15
N THR A 159 15.91 7.74 9.41
CA THR A 159 16.31 8.76 10.40
C THR A 159 17.60 8.39 11.14
N GLY A 160 18.07 7.14 10.97
CA GLY A 160 19.23 6.62 11.70
C GLY A 160 18.98 6.36 13.18
N THR A 161 17.76 6.59 13.67
CA THR A 161 17.36 6.44 15.07
C THR A 161 16.04 5.70 15.16
N GLY A 162 15.71 5.11 16.32
CA GLY A 162 14.38 4.51 16.53
C GLY A 162 14.23 3.05 16.10
N GLY A 163 15.31 2.36 15.73
CA GLY A 163 15.27 0.94 15.34
C GLY A 163 14.41 0.70 14.11
N ALA A 164 13.53 -0.29 14.13
CA ALA A 164 12.65 -0.66 13.01
C ALA A 164 11.67 0.46 12.61
N PHE A 165 11.42 1.45 13.45
CA PHE A 165 10.56 2.60 13.19
C PHE A 165 11.35 3.90 12.91
N GLY A 166 12.65 3.78 12.69
CA GLY A 166 13.55 4.90 12.39
C GLY A 166 13.44 5.40 10.96
N PHE A 167 12.25 5.79 10.52
CA PHE A 167 12.02 6.28 9.17
C PHE A 167 11.00 7.43 9.14
N GLU A 168 11.05 8.19 8.05
CA GLU A 168 10.11 9.26 7.76
C GLU A 168 9.65 9.18 6.30
N ILE A 169 8.34 9.30 6.07
CA ILE A 169 7.77 9.37 4.73
C ILE A 169 7.83 10.82 4.26
N MET A 170 8.56 11.06 3.17
CA MET A 170 8.86 12.37 2.61
C MET A 170 7.88 12.80 1.50
N GLY A 171 6.99 11.91 1.09
CA GLY A 171 6.01 12.15 0.03
C GLY A 171 5.74 10.92 -0.81
N THR A 172 5.17 11.14 -1.98
CA THR A 172 4.82 10.10 -2.93
C THR A 172 5.41 10.41 -4.30
N ASP A 173 6.00 9.41 -4.94
CA ASP A 173 6.44 9.46 -6.32
C ASP A 173 5.66 8.43 -7.15
N ILE A 174 5.63 8.57 -8.46
CA ILE A 174 5.04 7.59 -9.39
C ILE A 174 6.15 6.98 -10.22
N ALA A 175 6.32 5.68 -10.10
CA ALA A 175 7.12 4.90 -11.03
C ALA A 175 6.23 4.44 -12.19
N THR A 176 6.70 4.68 -13.42
CA THR A 176 6.05 4.19 -14.63
C THR A 176 6.76 2.94 -15.12
N LEU A 177 6.02 1.86 -15.24
CA LEU A 177 6.51 0.59 -15.78
C LEU A 177 5.87 0.35 -17.16
N SER A 178 6.66 -0.11 -18.12
CA SER A 178 6.12 -0.56 -19.41
C SER A 178 5.33 -1.86 -19.26
N LEU A 179 4.27 -2.02 -20.01
CA LEU A 179 3.53 -3.28 -20.13
C LEU A 179 3.77 -3.90 -21.52
N PRO A 180 3.91 -5.21 -21.62
CA PRO A 180 3.75 -6.23 -20.58
C PRO A 180 5.01 -6.50 -19.73
N ASP A 181 6.16 -5.88 -20.03
CA ASP A 181 7.49 -6.27 -19.53
C ASP A 181 7.76 -5.85 -18.10
N LEU A 182 6.96 -4.94 -17.56
CA LEU A 182 7.11 -4.37 -16.21
C LEU A 182 8.44 -3.63 -15.98
N THR A 183 9.14 -3.24 -17.04
CA THR A 183 10.39 -2.47 -16.95
C THR A 183 10.10 -1.05 -16.45
N VAL A 184 10.84 -0.60 -15.43
CA VAL A 184 10.76 0.78 -14.94
C VAL A 184 11.32 1.73 -16.01
N THR A 185 10.47 2.60 -16.55
CA THR A 185 10.83 3.54 -17.62
C THR A 185 11.01 4.97 -17.12
N ASP A 186 10.34 5.33 -16.04
CA ASP A 186 10.41 6.68 -15.48
C ASP A 186 9.99 6.73 -14.02
N ILE A 187 10.44 7.75 -13.29
CA ILE A 187 10.02 8.05 -11.93
C ILE A 187 9.76 9.54 -11.81
N ASN A 188 8.52 9.89 -11.49
CA ASN A 188 8.07 11.26 -11.39
C ASN A 188 7.69 11.62 -9.96
N ARG A 189 8.07 12.82 -9.55
CA ARG A 189 7.62 13.40 -8.30
C ARG A 189 6.12 13.69 -8.37
N PHE A 190 5.35 13.11 -7.46
CA PHE A 190 3.91 13.27 -7.44
C PHE A 190 3.45 14.21 -6.31
N TYR A 191 3.92 14.00 -5.10
CA TYR A 191 3.58 14.80 -3.95
C TYR A 191 4.80 15.08 -3.09
N ILE A 192 5.07 16.37 -2.84
CA ILE A 192 6.14 16.85 -1.98
C ILE A 192 5.51 17.23 -0.65
N GLY A 193 5.69 16.41 0.35
CA GLY A 193 5.21 16.64 1.71
C GLY A 193 4.96 15.36 2.45
N GLY A 194 5.03 15.46 3.76
CA GLY A 194 4.95 14.31 4.63
C GLY A 194 3.67 14.23 5.45
N LYS A 195 2.70 15.13 5.25
CA LYS A 195 1.48 15.15 6.06
C LYS A 195 0.48 14.06 5.65
N ILE A 196 0.34 13.82 4.36
CA ILE A 196 -0.60 12.85 3.81
C ILE A 196 0.17 11.78 3.05
N ASN A 197 -0.07 10.53 3.38
CA ASN A 197 0.41 9.37 2.63
C ASN A 197 -0.59 9.10 1.51
N TRP A 198 -0.30 9.63 0.32
CA TRP A 198 -1.14 9.44 -0.85
C TRP A 198 -1.02 8.03 -1.41
N SER A 199 -2.09 7.59 -2.06
CA SER A 199 -2.26 6.29 -2.73
C SER A 199 -2.40 5.07 -1.82
N SER A 200 -3.04 5.24 -0.66
CA SER A 200 -3.52 4.08 0.11
C SER A 200 -4.46 3.19 -0.71
N CYS A 201 -5.17 3.81 -1.66
CA CYS A 201 -5.99 3.13 -2.66
C CYS A 201 -6.13 4.05 -3.89
N ILE A 202 -6.29 3.47 -5.08
CA ILE A 202 -6.64 4.17 -6.31
C ILE A 202 -7.89 3.53 -6.89
N LEU A 203 -8.87 4.36 -7.23
CA LEU A 203 -10.10 3.96 -7.89
C LEU A 203 -10.17 4.64 -9.26
N GLU A 204 -10.39 3.87 -10.32
CA GLU A 204 -10.72 4.40 -11.63
C GLU A 204 -12.22 4.61 -11.75
N ASP A 205 -12.65 5.83 -12.06
CA ASP A 205 -14.04 6.15 -12.36
C ASP A 205 -14.12 7.28 -13.39
N GLY A 206 -14.91 7.05 -14.44
CA GLY A 206 -15.06 7.97 -15.56
C GLY A 206 -13.72 8.36 -16.19
N ASN A 207 -13.43 9.65 -16.20
CA ASN A 207 -12.21 10.20 -16.78
C ASN A 207 -11.06 10.39 -15.77
N PHE A 208 -11.21 9.90 -14.54
CA PHE A 208 -10.30 10.19 -13.46
C PHE A 208 -9.79 8.93 -12.75
N PHE A 209 -8.56 9.03 -12.25
CA PHE A 209 -8.10 8.24 -11.13
C PHE A 209 -8.37 9.04 -9.84
N TYR A 210 -9.12 8.45 -8.93
CA TYR A 210 -9.34 8.97 -7.59
C TYR A 210 -8.31 8.32 -6.65
N ILE A 211 -7.52 9.16 -6.01
CA ILE A 211 -6.39 8.75 -5.19
C ILE A 211 -6.71 9.06 -3.74
N TYR A 212 -6.77 8.02 -2.94
CA TYR A 212 -7.05 8.13 -1.53
C TYR A 212 -5.75 8.24 -0.75
N GLY A 213 -5.73 9.12 0.23
CA GLY A 213 -4.60 9.32 1.12
C GLY A 213 -5.02 9.30 2.58
N ALA A 214 -4.12 8.86 3.44
CA ALA A 214 -4.32 8.90 4.89
C ALA A 214 -3.39 9.91 5.52
N GLU A 215 -3.93 10.78 6.37
CA GLU A 215 -3.13 11.72 7.15
C GLU A 215 -2.27 10.96 8.15
N LYS A 216 -1.04 11.41 8.33
CA LYS A 216 -0.16 10.91 9.38
C LYS A 216 -0.71 11.36 10.74
N GLY A 217 -0.98 10.42 11.60
CA GLY A 217 -1.42 10.69 12.96
C GLY A 217 -1.36 9.43 13.80
N ALA A 218 -1.03 9.58 15.08
CA ALA A 218 -0.95 8.44 15.98
C ALA A 218 -2.35 7.92 16.39
N ILE A 219 -3.30 8.80 16.60
CA ILE A 219 -4.62 8.49 17.15
C ILE A 219 -5.72 8.77 16.13
N ASN A 220 -5.75 9.97 15.55
CA ASN A 220 -6.75 10.36 14.57
C ASN A 220 -6.13 10.34 13.18
N LYS A 221 -6.72 9.56 12.29
CA LYS A 221 -6.35 9.52 10.87
C LYS A 221 -7.53 9.99 10.05
N TYR A 222 -7.31 11.00 9.24
CA TYR A 222 -8.30 11.49 8.29
C TYR A 222 -7.97 10.97 6.89
N MET A 223 -9.02 10.63 6.16
CA MET A 223 -8.92 10.26 4.76
C MET A 223 -9.04 11.50 3.90
N HIS A 224 -8.16 11.61 2.93
CA HIS A 224 -8.15 12.65 1.92
C HIS A 224 -8.38 12.03 0.55
N ILE A 225 -8.99 12.79 -0.36
CA ILE A 225 -9.23 12.35 -1.72
C ILE A 225 -8.65 13.38 -2.68
N ALA A 226 -7.84 12.90 -3.61
CA ALA A 226 -7.40 13.66 -4.77
C ALA A 226 -7.89 12.97 -6.05
N ARG A 227 -7.89 13.70 -7.17
CA ARG A 227 -8.11 13.10 -8.49
C ARG A 227 -7.18 13.69 -9.52
N VAL A 228 -6.92 12.91 -10.56
CA VAL A 228 -6.16 13.32 -11.73
C VAL A 228 -6.80 12.72 -12.98
N ASN A 229 -6.63 13.39 -14.12
CA ASN A 229 -7.10 12.83 -15.39
C ASN A 229 -6.32 11.56 -15.72
N LYS A 230 -7.03 10.47 -16.02
CA LYS A 230 -6.42 9.16 -16.24
C LYS A 230 -5.58 9.04 -17.50
N ILE A 231 -5.83 9.90 -18.51
CA ILE A 231 -5.01 9.94 -19.73
C ILE A 231 -3.65 10.59 -19.47
N ASN A 232 -3.60 11.53 -18.51
CA ASN A 232 -2.35 12.18 -18.11
C ASN A 232 -2.23 12.27 -16.58
N PRO A 233 -1.93 11.15 -15.92
CA PRO A 233 -1.94 11.08 -14.45
C PRO A 233 -0.75 11.79 -13.80
N LEU A 234 0.24 12.24 -14.58
CA LEU A 234 1.39 12.99 -14.07
C LEU A 234 1.16 14.51 -14.06
N THR A 235 -0.08 14.95 -14.29
CA THR A 235 -0.47 16.37 -14.27
C THR A 235 -0.94 16.83 -12.89
N THR A 236 -1.42 18.07 -12.83
CA THR A 236 -1.88 18.73 -11.60
C THR A 236 -3.03 17.97 -10.93
N LEU A 237 -2.82 17.57 -9.71
CA LEU A 237 -3.84 17.02 -8.83
C LEU A 237 -4.93 18.04 -8.54
N ARG A 238 -6.13 17.51 -8.32
CA ARG A 238 -7.24 18.24 -7.71
C ARG A 238 -7.61 17.55 -6.42
N TYR A 239 -7.70 18.31 -5.34
CA TYR A 239 -8.00 17.83 -4.00
C TYR A 239 -9.45 18.14 -3.64
N TRP A 240 -10.10 17.22 -2.96
CA TRP A 240 -11.46 17.45 -2.44
C TRP A 240 -11.40 18.19 -1.11
N ASN A 241 -12.02 19.36 -1.04
CA ASN A 241 -12.06 20.18 0.18
C ASN A 241 -13.37 20.06 0.99
N GLY A 242 -14.19 19.06 0.67
CA GLY A 242 -15.52 18.88 1.28
C GLY A 242 -16.66 19.39 0.40
N SER A 243 -16.40 20.28 -0.57
CA SER A 243 -17.40 20.89 -1.43
C SER A 243 -16.98 20.95 -2.90
N ASN A 244 -15.72 21.19 -3.18
CA ASN A 244 -15.19 21.42 -4.52
C ASN A 244 -13.82 20.76 -4.72
N TRP A 245 -13.46 20.57 -6.01
CA TRP A 245 -12.14 20.13 -6.42
C TRP A 245 -11.22 21.32 -6.62
N VAL A 246 -10.25 21.48 -5.72
CA VAL A 246 -9.29 22.61 -5.69
C VAL A 246 -7.89 22.17 -6.14
N LYS A 247 -7.03 23.14 -6.48
CA LYS A 247 -5.64 22.86 -6.90
C LYS A 247 -4.70 22.62 -5.72
N ASP A 248 -4.97 23.25 -4.59
CA ASP A 248 -4.11 23.21 -3.42
C ASP A 248 -4.71 22.29 -2.36
N SER A 249 -3.86 21.44 -1.78
CA SER A 249 -4.22 20.64 -0.62
C SER A 249 -4.07 21.52 0.64
N THR A 250 -5.12 22.18 1.02
CA THR A 250 -5.15 22.94 2.29
C THR A 250 -5.37 22.04 3.48
#